data_d8dda10bc09f38445cfe3240b0a0b0a3
#
_entry.id   d8dda10bc09f38445cfe3240b0a0b0a3
#
_cell.length_a   1.000
_cell.length_b   1.000
_cell.length_c   1.000
_cell.angle_alpha   90.00
_cell.angle_beta   90.00
_cell.angle_gamma   90.00
#
_symmetry.space_group_name_H-M   'P 1'
#
loop_
_entity.id
_entity.type
_entity.pdbx_description
1 polymer ?
#
loop_
_entity_poly.entity_id
_entity_poly.type
_entity_poly.pdbx_seq_one_letter_code
_entity_poly.pdbx_strand_id
1 'polypeptide(L)'
;MKNKMKVVLADTDESFRMMLQRMIEAAGDFRVVGSVGSGADAWYVIERECPQLVIMDVILPELDGFGLLDRMAAMAARPRAILVSAFCQGQVVSRAMTQGAESFLPKPCEVNELLGQMRHVAQRAEAEDARNAALERLVTPVIHEVGMPAHIKGYQYVREAIILTIKDATMINAVTKVLYPTVA
;
A
#
# COMPACT_ATOMS: atom_id res chain seq x y z
N MET A 1 2.99 22.47 5.44
CA MET A 1 4.05 21.43 5.54
C MET A 1 3.56 20.21 4.79
N LYS A 2 4.32 19.68 3.82
CA LYS A 2 3.94 18.44 3.09
C LYS A 2 3.91 17.30 4.12
N ASN A 3 2.84 16.51 4.15
CA ASN A 3 2.73 15.39 5.09
C ASN A 3 3.74 14.31 4.67
N LYS A 4 4.64 13.92 5.57
CA LYS A 4 5.65 12.89 5.27
C LYS A 4 4.98 11.53 5.17
N MET A 5 5.35 10.73 4.16
CA MET A 5 4.85 9.36 4.00
C MET A 5 5.30 8.49 5.18
N LYS A 6 4.36 7.84 5.85
CA LYS A 6 4.65 6.91 6.96
C LYS A 6 5.21 5.60 6.43
N VAL A 7 6.32 5.15 7.01
CA VAL A 7 7.05 3.95 6.61
C VAL A 7 7.21 3.01 7.79
N VAL A 8 7.00 1.70 7.59
CA VAL A 8 7.37 0.63 8.52
C VAL A 8 8.55 -0.14 7.94
N LEU A 9 9.53 -0.44 8.80
CA LEU A 9 10.67 -1.29 8.49
C LEU A 9 10.54 -2.63 9.21
N ALA A 10 10.65 -3.74 8.49
CA ALA A 10 10.60 -5.10 9.04
C ALA A 10 11.78 -5.92 8.51
N ASP A 11 12.75 -6.19 9.36
CA ASP A 11 13.96 -6.93 9.04
C ASP A 11 14.54 -7.54 10.32
N THR A 12 15.15 -8.70 10.25
CA THR A 12 15.78 -9.32 11.43
C THR A 12 17.07 -8.62 11.84
N ASP A 13 17.79 -8.01 10.90
CA ASP A 13 19.03 -7.29 11.15
C ASP A 13 18.76 -5.88 11.72
N GLU A 14 18.97 -5.72 13.03
CA GLU A 14 18.77 -4.46 13.72
C GLU A 14 19.71 -3.35 13.20
N SER A 15 20.96 -3.69 12.90
CA SER A 15 21.95 -2.73 12.39
C SER A 15 21.51 -2.19 11.03
N PHE A 16 21.00 -3.06 10.16
CA PHE A 16 20.46 -2.69 8.86
C PHE A 16 19.22 -1.78 9.02
N ARG A 17 18.29 -2.15 9.91
CA ARG A 17 17.13 -1.30 10.20
C ARG A 17 17.51 0.08 10.71
N MET A 18 18.45 0.17 11.66
CA MET A 18 18.92 1.45 12.21
C MET A 18 19.57 2.34 11.14
N MET A 19 20.38 1.73 10.27
CA MET A 19 20.99 2.43 9.14
C MET A 19 19.92 2.97 8.20
N LEU A 20 18.98 2.13 7.76
CA LEU A 20 17.88 2.52 6.88
C LEU A 20 17.04 3.65 7.49
N GLN A 21 16.66 3.52 8.75
CA GLN A 21 15.86 4.53 9.44
C GLN A 21 16.52 5.90 9.39
N ARG A 22 17.80 5.99 9.75
CA ARG A 22 18.57 7.26 9.72
C ARG A 22 18.58 7.89 8.34
N MET A 23 18.80 7.08 7.30
CA MET A 23 18.90 7.58 5.92
C MET A 23 17.54 7.97 5.34
N ILE A 24 16.49 7.21 5.64
CA ILE A 24 15.12 7.51 5.23
C ILE A 24 14.64 8.82 5.88
N GLU A 25 14.89 9.00 7.17
CA GLU A 25 14.50 10.21 7.89
C GLU A 25 15.32 11.44 7.46
N ALA A 26 16.61 11.25 7.14
CA ALA A 26 17.48 12.32 6.61
C ALA A 26 17.03 12.80 5.22
N ALA A 27 16.39 11.95 4.41
CA ALA A 27 15.85 12.32 3.10
C ALA A 27 14.72 13.35 3.19
N GLY A 28 14.05 13.46 4.34
CA GLY A 28 13.04 14.49 4.61
C GLY A 28 11.63 14.20 4.12
N ASP A 29 11.47 13.31 3.15
CA ASP A 29 10.18 12.97 2.50
C ASP A 29 9.35 11.94 3.29
N PHE A 30 10.03 11.16 4.15
CA PHE A 30 9.48 10.00 4.83
C PHE A 30 9.56 10.15 6.35
N ARG A 31 8.73 9.38 7.06
CA ARG A 31 8.77 9.23 8.51
C ARG A 31 8.63 7.75 8.87
N VAL A 32 9.63 7.18 9.53
CA VAL A 32 9.56 5.81 10.05
C VAL A 32 8.68 5.80 11.29
N VAL A 33 7.59 5.02 11.24
CA VAL A 33 6.60 4.90 12.33
C VAL A 33 6.73 3.56 13.07
N GLY A 34 7.54 2.65 12.54
CA GLY A 34 7.87 1.38 13.17
C GLY A 34 9.11 0.75 12.56
N SER A 35 9.93 0.12 13.41
CA SER A 35 11.14 -0.59 13.01
C SER A 35 11.23 -1.86 13.85
N VAL A 36 10.95 -3.01 13.27
CA VAL A 36 10.68 -4.27 13.99
C VAL A 36 11.43 -5.45 13.39
N GLY A 37 11.70 -6.47 14.20
CA GLY A 37 12.49 -7.65 13.82
C GLY A 37 11.68 -8.88 13.45
N SER A 38 10.34 -8.85 13.59
CA SER A 38 9.46 -9.98 13.25
C SER A 38 8.30 -9.55 12.38
N GLY A 39 7.73 -10.48 11.63
CA GLY A 39 6.55 -10.20 10.82
C GLY A 39 5.27 -10.03 11.66
N ALA A 40 5.18 -10.68 12.83
CA ALA A 40 4.05 -10.48 13.73
C ALA A 40 4.04 -9.06 14.31
N ASP A 41 5.20 -8.56 14.77
CA ASP A 41 5.33 -7.18 15.21
C ASP A 41 5.07 -6.19 14.07
N ALA A 42 5.55 -6.51 12.86
CA ALA A 42 5.29 -5.70 11.68
C ALA A 42 3.79 -5.58 11.41
N TRP A 43 3.06 -6.70 11.46
CA TRP A 43 1.62 -6.69 11.28
C TRP A 43 0.91 -5.82 12.33
N TYR A 44 1.25 -5.97 13.61
CA TYR A 44 0.69 -5.16 14.68
C TYR A 44 0.92 -3.65 14.46
N VAL A 45 2.13 -3.27 14.04
CA VAL A 45 2.46 -1.86 13.75
C VAL A 45 1.70 -1.36 12.51
N ILE A 46 1.57 -2.18 11.47
CA ILE A 46 0.84 -1.83 10.25
C ILE A 46 -0.63 -1.53 10.58
N GLU A 47 -1.30 -2.37 11.36
CA GLU A 47 -2.69 -2.16 11.75
C GLU A 47 -2.87 -0.88 12.59
N ARG A 48 -1.95 -0.63 13.52
CA ARG A 48 -2.03 0.52 14.43
C ARG A 48 -1.70 1.85 13.78
N GLU A 49 -0.62 1.91 13.00
CA GLU A 49 -0.07 3.16 12.45
C GLU A 49 -0.64 3.51 11.08
N CYS A 50 -1.25 2.56 10.37
CA CYS A 50 -1.75 2.70 9.01
C CYS A 50 -0.68 3.36 8.09
N PRO A 51 0.51 2.73 7.90
CA PRO A 51 1.56 3.28 7.06
C PRO A 51 1.14 3.26 5.59
N GLN A 52 1.73 4.12 4.78
CA GLN A 52 1.55 4.08 3.33
C GLN A 52 2.57 3.17 2.63
N LEU A 53 3.72 2.90 3.28
CA LEU A 53 4.78 2.07 2.73
C LEU A 53 5.35 1.13 3.79
N VAL A 54 5.57 -0.12 3.41
CA VAL A 54 6.26 -1.13 4.23
C VAL A 54 7.51 -1.57 3.47
N ILE A 55 8.66 -1.49 4.10
CA ILE A 55 9.92 -2.05 3.61
C ILE A 55 10.20 -3.27 4.46
N MET A 56 10.31 -4.45 3.85
CA MET A 56 10.42 -5.69 4.60
C MET A 56 11.31 -6.72 3.93
N ASP A 57 11.93 -7.57 4.74
CA ASP A 57 12.57 -8.80 4.26
C ASP A 57 11.51 -9.87 3.94
N VAL A 58 11.84 -10.77 3.04
CA VAL A 58 11.06 -12.00 2.78
C VAL A 58 11.11 -12.92 3.99
N ILE A 59 12.30 -13.05 4.60
CA ILE A 59 12.54 -13.96 5.72
C ILE A 59 12.40 -13.22 7.04
N LEU A 60 11.23 -13.33 7.64
CA LEU A 60 10.92 -12.80 8.97
C LEU A 60 10.41 -13.93 9.87
N PRO A 61 10.72 -13.90 11.16
CA PRO A 61 10.16 -14.86 12.11
C PRO A 61 8.66 -14.64 12.31
N GLU A 62 7.96 -15.70 12.71
CA GLU A 62 6.54 -15.78 13.06
C GLU A 62 5.59 -15.57 11.86
N LEU A 63 5.79 -14.54 11.07
CA LEU A 63 5.05 -14.23 9.84
C LEU A 63 6.04 -13.74 8.78
N ASP A 64 6.21 -14.49 7.70
CA ASP A 64 7.13 -14.11 6.63
C ASP A 64 6.61 -12.93 5.78
N GLY A 65 7.48 -12.38 4.92
CA GLY A 65 7.12 -11.25 4.07
C GLY A 65 5.98 -11.55 3.10
N PHE A 66 5.82 -12.81 2.67
CA PHE A 66 4.70 -13.22 1.83
C PHE A 66 3.39 -13.25 2.60
N GLY A 67 3.39 -13.76 3.83
CA GLY A 67 2.23 -13.73 4.70
C GLY A 67 1.82 -12.30 5.06
N LEU A 68 2.78 -11.38 5.19
CA LEU A 68 2.48 -9.94 5.35
C LEU A 68 1.82 -9.36 4.10
N LEU A 69 2.32 -9.68 2.89
CA LEU A 69 1.70 -9.24 1.64
C LEU A 69 0.25 -9.71 1.51
N ASP A 70 -0.01 -10.97 1.87
CA ASP A 70 -1.37 -11.54 1.82
C ASP A 70 -2.31 -10.83 2.81
N ARG A 71 -1.85 -10.56 4.05
CA ARG A 71 -2.65 -9.83 5.04
C ARG A 71 -2.91 -8.38 4.61
N MET A 72 -1.89 -7.70 4.10
CA MET A 72 -2.03 -6.33 3.60
C MET A 72 -2.97 -6.25 2.41
N ALA A 73 -3.02 -7.29 1.55
CA ALA A 73 -3.94 -7.34 0.41
C ALA A 73 -5.42 -7.30 0.81
N ALA A 74 -5.76 -7.78 2.01
CA ALA A 74 -7.11 -7.77 2.56
C ALA A 74 -7.51 -6.45 3.25
N MET A 75 -6.57 -5.50 3.41
CA MET A 75 -6.84 -4.21 4.05
C MET A 75 -7.57 -3.27 3.09
N ALA A 76 -8.56 -2.53 3.59
CA ALA A 76 -9.25 -1.48 2.83
C ALA A 76 -8.30 -0.37 2.38
N ALA A 77 -7.35 0.04 3.24
CA ALA A 77 -6.27 0.96 2.92
C ALA A 77 -4.96 0.18 2.86
N ARG A 78 -4.75 -0.51 1.74
CA ARG A 78 -3.57 -1.36 1.54
C ARG A 78 -2.28 -0.54 1.48
N PRO A 79 -1.31 -0.77 2.40
CA PRO A 79 0.01 -0.18 2.27
C PRO A 79 0.75 -0.73 1.04
N ARG A 80 1.58 0.07 0.44
CA ARG A 80 2.50 -0.39 -0.60
C ARG A 80 3.68 -1.12 0.02
N ALA A 81 4.29 -2.05 -0.68
CA ALA A 81 5.37 -2.87 -0.16
C ALA A 81 6.60 -2.86 -1.07
N ILE A 82 7.78 -2.67 -0.48
CA ILE A 82 9.08 -2.91 -1.11
C ILE A 82 9.75 -4.03 -0.33
N LEU A 83 10.13 -5.10 -1.02
CA LEU A 83 10.90 -6.18 -0.42
C LEU A 83 12.40 -5.93 -0.60
N VAL A 84 13.17 -6.15 0.46
CA VAL A 84 14.64 -6.04 0.46
C VAL A 84 15.20 -7.31 1.09
N SER A 85 15.70 -8.25 0.29
CA SER A 85 16.09 -9.57 0.78
C SER A 85 17.36 -10.10 0.14
N ALA A 86 18.13 -10.87 0.90
CA ALA A 86 19.23 -11.67 0.35
C ALA A 86 18.73 -12.89 -0.44
N PHE A 87 17.46 -13.29 -0.21
CA PHE A 87 16.84 -14.43 -0.90
C PHE A 87 16.12 -13.96 -2.16
N CYS A 88 16.91 -13.71 -3.23
CA CYS A 88 16.46 -13.08 -4.47
C CYS A 88 16.38 -14.03 -5.67
N GLN A 89 16.03 -15.31 -5.46
CA GLN A 89 15.80 -16.24 -6.57
C GLN A 89 14.61 -15.78 -7.43
N GLY A 90 14.68 -16.04 -8.75
CA GLY A 90 13.66 -15.56 -9.69
C GLY A 90 12.21 -15.93 -9.33
N GLN A 91 12.00 -17.14 -8.77
CA GLN A 91 10.67 -17.56 -8.29
C GLN A 91 10.19 -16.74 -7.09
N VAL A 92 11.09 -16.36 -6.18
CA VAL A 92 10.78 -15.53 -5.01
C VAL A 92 10.39 -14.13 -5.43
N VAL A 93 11.18 -13.53 -6.34
CA VAL A 93 10.90 -12.22 -6.90
C VAL A 93 9.55 -12.22 -7.65
N SER A 94 9.34 -13.21 -8.53
CA SER A 94 8.09 -13.35 -9.27
C SER A 94 6.88 -13.49 -8.35
N ARG A 95 6.98 -14.30 -7.30
CA ARG A 95 5.92 -14.47 -6.30
C ARG A 95 5.63 -13.14 -5.58
N ALA A 96 6.65 -12.43 -5.13
CA ALA A 96 6.49 -11.14 -4.47
C ALA A 96 5.72 -10.14 -5.35
N MET A 97 6.12 -10.03 -6.61
CA MET A 97 5.46 -9.13 -7.57
C MET A 97 4.01 -9.54 -7.85
N THR A 98 3.74 -10.85 -7.99
CA THR A 98 2.39 -11.38 -8.18
C THR A 98 1.48 -11.12 -6.96
N GLN A 99 2.03 -11.19 -5.74
CA GLN A 99 1.32 -10.85 -4.51
C GLN A 99 1.20 -9.33 -4.28
N GLY A 100 1.70 -8.52 -5.22
CA GLY A 100 1.52 -7.08 -5.26
C GLY A 100 2.55 -6.27 -4.50
N ALA A 101 3.79 -6.76 -4.41
CA ALA A 101 4.92 -5.91 -4.10
C ALA A 101 5.15 -4.88 -5.21
N GLU A 102 5.50 -3.65 -4.84
CA GLU A 102 5.82 -2.59 -5.81
C GLU A 102 7.23 -2.76 -6.39
N SER A 103 8.15 -3.28 -5.58
CA SER A 103 9.53 -3.50 -5.97
C SER A 103 10.18 -4.58 -5.10
N PHE A 104 11.24 -5.18 -5.61
CA PHE A 104 12.09 -6.14 -4.93
C PHE A 104 13.56 -5.76 -5.15
N LEU A 105 14.30 -5.55 -4.05
CA LEU A 105 15.71 -5.20 -4.07
C LEU A 105 16.54 -6.33 -3.43
N PRO A 106 17.60 -6.81 -4.08
CA PRO A 106 18.51 -7.79 -3.48
C PRO A 106 19.38 -7.12 -2.41
N LYS A 107 19.67 -7.83 -1.31
CA LYS A 107 20.73 -7.46 -0.37
C LYS A 107 22.08 -8.00 -0.87
N PRO A 108 23.19 -7.22 -0.75
CA PRO A 108 23.24 -5.83 -0.28
C PRO A 108 22.65 -4.85 -1.31
N CYS A 109 21.84 -3.89 -0.86
CA CYS A 109 21.29 -2.85 -1.71
C CYS A 109 21.90 -1.48 -1.39
N GLU A 110 22.11 -0.67 -2.40
CA GLU A 110 22.50 0.72 -2.23
C GLU A 110 21.33 1.54 -1.67
N VAL A 111 21.56 2.31 -0.62
CA VAL A 111 20.50 3.08 0.02
C VAL A 111 19.89 4.11 -0.93
N ASN A 112 20.69 4.70 -1.82
CA ASN A 112 20.19 5.63 -2.82
C ASN A 112 19.23 4.96 -3.81
N GLU A 113 19.46 3.69 -4.14
CA GLU A 113 18.56 2.90 -4.96
C GLU A 113 17.22 2.68 -4.24
N LEU A 114 17.27 2.26 -2.98
CA LEU A 114 16.06 2.10 -2.16
C LEU A 114 15.29 3.41 -2.03
N LEU A 115 15.94 4.53 -1.73
CA LEU A 115 15.30 5.85 -1.67
C LEU A 115 14.69 6.27 -3.02
N GLY A 116 15.34 5.92 -4.13
CA GLY A 116 14.80 6.11 -5.48
C GLY A 116 13.49 5.35 -5.68
N GLN A 117 13.46 4.06 -5.31
CA GLN A 117 12.25 3.23 -5.36
C GLN A 117 11.15 3.78 -4.45
N MET A 118 11.48 4.17 -3.22
CA MET A 118 10.52 4.76 -2.29
C MET A 118 9.88 6.04 -2.85
N ARG A 119 10.67 6.92 -3.47
CA ARG A 119 10.15 8.14 -4.11
C ARG A 119 9.26 7.83 -5.29
N HIS A 120 9.63 6.85 -6.11
CA HIS A 120 8.81 6.40 -7.22
C HIS A 120 7.45 5.86 -6.74
N VAL A 121 7.45 5.05 -5.68
CA VAL A 121 6.23 4.55 -5.04
C VAL A 121 5.39 5.70 -4.50
N ALA A 122 6.00 6.69 -3.83
CA ALA A 122 5.31 7.86 -3.30
C ALA A 122 4.65 8.71 -4.41
N GLN A 123 5.36 8.95 -5.51
CA GLN A 123 4.84 9.69 -6.66
C GLN A 123 3.65 8.98 -7.32
N ARG A 124 3.72 7.65 -7.45
CA ARG A 124 2.59 6.85 -7.98
C ARG A 124 1.39 6.93 -7.06
N ALA A 125 1.58 6.84 -5.74
CA ALA A 125 0.51 6.98 -4.76
C ALA A 125 -0.16 8.36 -4.85
N GLU A 126 0.62 9.44 -4.87
CA GLU A 126 0.10 10.81 -5.03
C GLU A 126 -0.69 10.97 -6.35
N ALA A 127 -0.20 10.39 -7.45
CA ALA A 127 -0.88 10.44 -8.75
C ALA A 127 -2.22 9.66 -8.74
N GLU A 128 -2.25 8.49 -8.07
CA GLU A 128 -3.49 7.71 -7.91
C GLU A 128 -4.51 8.43 -7.03
N ASP A 129 -4.08 9.04 -5.93
CA ASP A 129 -4.95 9.81 -5.06
C ASP A 129 -5.53 11.03 -5.78
N ALA A 130 -4.71 11.75 -6.56
CA ALA A 130 -5.16 12.86 -7.38
C ALA A 130 -6.18 12.41 -8.45
N ARG A 131 -5.94 11.26 -9.09
CA ARG A 131 -6.86 10.67 -10.06
C ARG A 131 -8.19 10.26 -9.42
N ASN A 132 -8.13 9.65 -8.23
CA ASN A 132 -9.32 9.27 -7.48
C ASN A 132 -10.14 10.50 -7.08
N ALA A 133 -9.50 11.54 -6.56
CA ALA A 133 -10.15 12.80 -6.22
C ALA A 133 -10.79 13.49 -7.44
N ALA A 134 -10.15 13.41 -8.62
CA ALA A 134 -10.71 13.92 -9.86
C ALA A 134 -11.95 13.13 -10.28
N LEU A 135 -11.93 11.80 -10.19
CA LEU A 135 -13.09 10.94 -10.47
C LEU A 135 -14.25 11.23 -9.53
N GLU A 136 -13.99 11.41 -8.22
CA GLU A 136 -15.02 11.76 -7.25
C GLU A 136 -15.70 13.10 -7.58
N ARG A 137 -14.92 14.09 -8.02
CA ARG A 137 -15.46 15.39 -8.43
C ARG A 137 -16.36 15.30 -9.67
N LEU A 138 -16.08 14.35 -10.58
CA LEU A 138 -16.90 14.12 -11.78
C LEU A 138 -18.17 13.34 -11.46
N VAL A 139 -18.07 12.31 -10.61
CA VAL A 139 -19.16 11.40 -10.28
C VAL A 139 -20.19 12.07 -9.36
N THR A 140 -19.76 12.88 -8.41
CA THR A 140 -20.63 13.52 -7.42
C THR A 140 -21.77 14.35 -8.05
N PRO A 141 -21.53 15.27 -9.01
CA PRO A 141 -22.60 16.01 -9.67
C PRO A 141 -23.59 15.12 -10.42
N VAL A 142 -23.10 14.08 -11.09
CA VAL A 142 -23.95 13.14 -11.85
C VAL A 142 -24.93 12.43 -10.93
N ILE A 143 -24.50 11.99 -9.75
CA ILE A 143 -25.39 11.33 -8.77
C ILE A 143 -26.44 12.32 -8.26
N HIS A 144 -26.08 13.61 -8.08
CA HIS A 144 -27.02 14.67 -7.69
C HIS A 144 -28.08 14.93 -8.78
N GLU A 145 -27.69 14.95 -10.07
CA GLU A 145 -28.62 15.12 -11.20
C GLU A 145 -29.61 13.97 -11.30
N VAL A 146 -29.22 12.75 -10.93
CA VAL A 146 -30.11 11.57 -10.85
C VAL A 146 -31.10 11.69 -9.65
N GLY A 147 -30.95 12.72 -8.80
CA GLY A 147 -31.87 13.00 -7.71
C GLY A 147 -31.58 12.23 -6.42
N MET A 148 -30.37 11.68 -6.25
CA MET A 148 -30.00 10.96 -5.04
C MET A 148 -29.40 11.95 -4.01
N PRO A 149 -30.09 12.19 -2.86
CA PRO A 149 -29.61 13.10 -1.84
C PRO A 149 -28.36 12.58 -1.12
N ALA A 150 -27.39 13.47 -0.84
CA ALA A 150 -26.11 13.12 -0.23
C ALA A 150 -26.21 12.55 1.21
N HIS A 151 -27.36 12.78 1.91
CA HIS A 151 -27.58 12.31 3.28
C HIS A 151 -28.10 10.88 3.39
N ILE A 152 -28.43 10.23 2.26
CA ILE A 152 -28.89 8.84 2.24
C ILE A 152 -27.66 7.92 2.35
N LYS A 153 -27.71 6.94 3.28
CA LYS A 153 -26.60 5.95 3.43
C LYS A 153 -26.18 5.27 2.12
N GLY A 154 -27.12 5.04 1.21
CA GLY A 154 -26.85 4.47 -0.10
C GLY A 154 -26.05 5.36 -1.06
N TYR A 155 -25.96 6.69 -0.82
CA TYR A 155 -25.22 7.61 -1.67
C TYR A 155 -23.73 7.26 -1.77
N GLN A 156 -23.10 6.97 -0.63
CA GLN A 156 -21.67 6.61 -0.60
C GLN A 156 -21.42 5.30 -1.35
N TYR A 157 -22.26 4.30 -1.16
CA TYR A 157 -22.16 3.02 -1.86
C TYR A 157 -22.30 3.16 -3.38
N VAL A 158 -23.27 3.94 -3.85
CA VAL A 158 -23.46 4.18 -5.28
C VAL A 158 -22.26 4.94 -5.87
N ARG A 159 -21.76 5.97 -5.17
CA ARG A 159 -20.59 6.72 -5.61
C ARG A 159 -19.37 5.81 -5.74
N GLU A 160 -19.11 5.00 -4.73
CA GLU A 160 -17.97 4.08 -4.70
C GLU A 160 -18.10 2.98 -5.77
N ALA A 161 -19.30 2.44 -5.95
CA ALA A 161 -19.59 1.48 -7.01
C ALA A 161 -19.32 2.06 -8.41
N ILE A 162 -19.73 3.29 -8.68
CA ILE A 162 -19.46 3.97 -9.97
C ILE A 162 -17.96 4.17 -10.16
N ILE A 163 -17.24 4.63 -9.14
CA ILE A 163 -15.78 4.83 -9.20
C ILE A 163 -15.05 3.51 -9.45
N LEU A 164 -15.41 2.44 -8.75
CA LEU A 164 -14.85 1.09 -8.95
C LEU A 164 -15.10 0.59 -10.36
N THR A 165 -16.31 0.79 -10.88
CA THR A 165 -16.70 0.38 -12.23
C THR A 165 -15.93 1.14 -13.32
N ILE A 166 -15.63 2.43 -13.10
CA ILE A 166 -14.81 3.23 -14.04
C ILE A 166 -13.36 2.74 -14.03
N LYS A 167 -12.85 2.30 -12.86
CA LYS A 167 -11.50 1.75 -12.72
C LYS A 167 -11.35 0.36 -13.34
N ASP A 168 -12.39 -0.47 -13.21
CA ASP A 168 -12.45 -1.82 -13.73
C ASP A 168 -13.83 -2.12 -14.32
N ALA A 169 -13.93 -2.01 -15.63
CA ALA A 169 -15.19 -2.25 -16.36
C ALA A 169 -15.73 -3.69 -16.21
N THR A 170 -14.89 -4.65 -15.80
CA THR A 170 -15.34 -6.03 -15.55
C THR A 170 -16.24 -6.15 -14.33
N MET A 171 -16.15 -5.19 -13.40
CA MET A 171 -16.99 -5.14 -12.20
C MET A 171 -18.49 -4.94 -12.52
N ILE A 172 -18.85 -4.34 -13.67
CA ILE A 172 -20.24 -4.21 -14.10
C ILE A 172 -20.90 -5.59 -14.26
N ASN A 173 -20.15 -6.57 -14.77
CA ASN A 173 -20.67 -7.91 -15.01
C ASN A 173 -20.69 -8.80 -13.76
N ALA A 174 -20.13 -8.33 -12.66
CA ALA A 174 -19.98 -9.06 -11.40
C ALA A 174 -20.63 -8.35 -10.20
N VAL A 175 -21.69 -7.55 -10.46
CA VAL A 175 -22.35 -6.67 -9.47
C VAL A 175 -22.69 -7.39 -8.16
N THR A 176 -23.31 -8.56 -8.23
CA THR A 176 -23.74 -9.30 -7.03
C THR A 176 -22.62 -10.07 -6.33
N LYS A 177 -21.58 -10.49 -7.07
CA LYS A 177 -20.50 -11.34 -6.53
C LYS A 177 -19.28 -10.56 -6.06
N VAL A 178 -19.04 -9.42 -6.66
CA VAL A 178 -17.82 -8.62 -6.40
C VAL A 178 -18.18 -7.21 -5.93
N LEU A 179 -19.01 -6.47 -6.69
CA LEU A 179 -19.26 -5.06 -6.41
C LEU A 179 -19.99 -4.86 -5.07
N TYR A 180 -21.09 -5.59 -4.81
CA TYR A 180 -21.83 -5.47 -3.54
C TYR A 180 -20.98 -5.81 -2.32
N PRO A 181 -20.22 -6.91 -2.26
CA PRO A 181 -19.35 -7.20 -1.11
C PRO A 181 -18.21 -6.20 -0.90
N THR A 182 -17.79 -5.49 -1.96
CA THR A 182 -16.67 -4.54 -1.88
C THR A 182 -17.12 -3.17 -1.33
N VAL A 183 -18.39 -2.78 -1.56
CA VAL A 183 -18.92 -1.46 -1.17
C VAL A 183 -19.87 -1.50 0.04
N ALA A 184 -20.24 -2.68 0.53
CA ALA A 184 -21.09 -2.88 1.69
C ALA A 184 -20.30 -2.97 2.99
#